data_97f543d9977178c8f5dcf4079c730a7f
#
_entry.id   97f543d9977178c8f5dcf4079c730a7f
#
_cell.length_a   1.000
_cell.length_b   1.000
_cell.length_c   1.000
_cell.angle_alpha   90.00
_cell.angle_beta   90.00
_cell.angle_gamma   90.00
#
_symmetry.space_group_name_H-M   'P 1'
#
loop_
_entity.id
_entity.type
_entity.pdbx_description
1 polymer ?
#
loop_
_entity_poly.entity_id
_entity_poly.type
_entity_poly.pdbx_seq_one_letter_code
_entity_poly.pdbx_strand_id
1 'polypeptide(L)'
;MKRNIQLSKKTIFVTGAAGFIGANLVRQLLSMDLQGTVIGIDNMNDYYDVSLKEYRLQELEKVACLSSSQWVFIHGNIADKALLGEVFARYKPSIVVNLAAQAGVRYSITNPDVYIESNLIGFYNI
;
A
#
# COMPACT_ATOMS: atom_id res chain seq x y z
N MET A 1 8.49 -21.36 -18.47
CA MET A 1 7.04 -21.47 -18.22
C MET A 1 6.49 -20.10 -17.86
N LYS A 2 5.59 -19.58 -18.65
CA LYS A 2 4.91 -18.32 -18.32
C LYS A 2 3.73 -18.61 -17.39
N ARG A 3 3.76 -18.02 -16.19
CA ARG A 3 2.61 -18.06 -15.32
C ARG A 3 1.83 -16.75 -15.47
N ASN A 4 0.62 -16.84 -15.96
CA ASN A 4 -0.27 -15.67 -16.03
C ASN A 4 -1.09 -15.60 -14.75
N ILE A 5 -0.86 -14.53 -13.97
CA ILE A 5 -1.69 -14.24 -12.80
C ILE A 5 -2.91 -13.45 -13.30
N GLN A 6 -4.10 -13.97 -13.04
CA GLN A 6 -5.31 -13.23 -13.34
C GLN A 6 -5.62 -12.27 -12.20
N LEU A 7 -5.74 -10.98 -12.54
CA LEU A 7 -6.03 -9.92 -11.58
C LEU A 7 -7.55 -9.66 -11.43
N SER A 8 -8.35 -10.13 -12.38
CA SER A 8 -9.80 -9.87 -12.39
C SER A 8 -10.49 -10.43 -11.15
N LYS A 9 -11.34 -9.62 -10.53
CA LYS A 9 -12.15 -9.97 -9.35
C LYS A 9 -11.31 -10.37 -8.13
N LYS A 10 -10.03 -9.97 -8.10
CA LYS A 10 -9.14 -10.24 -6.98
C LYS A 10 -9.17 -9.11 -5.97
N THR A 11 -8.83 -9.44 -4.73
CA THR A 11 -8.56 -8.44 -3.69
C THR A 11 -7.05 -8.30 -3.57
N ILE A 12 -6.55 -7.10 -3.87
CA ILE A 12 -5.13 -6.79 -3.94
C ILE A 12 -4.81 -5.82 -2.81
N PHE A 13 -3.85 -6.18 -1.98
CA PHE A 13 -3.40 -5.37 -0.85
C PHE A 13 -2.03 -4.77 -1.18
N VAL A 14 -1.94 -3.43 -1.14
CA VAL A 14 -0.72 -2.69 -1.48
C VAL A 14 -0.27 -1.91 -0.24
N THR A 15 0.93 -2.18 0.24
CA THR A 15 1.53 -1.38 1.31
C THR A 15 2.36 -0.25 0.71
N GLY A 16 2.53 0.85 1.44
CA GLY A 16 3.19 2.04 0.91
C GLY A 16 2.37 2.72 -0.19
N ALA A 17 1.06 2.66 -0.09
CA ALA A 17 0.14 3.05 -1.16
C ALA A 17 0.14 4.56 -1.47
N ALA A 18 0.56 5.41 -0.53
CA ALA A 18 0.69 6.85 -0.76
C ALA A 18 2.09 7.26 -1.23
N GLY A 19 3.03 6.32 -1.32
CA GLY A 19 4.36 6.54 -1.85
C GLY A 19 4.37 6.70 -3.38
N PHE A 20 5.52 7.07 -3.93
CA PHE A 20 5.65 7.32 -5.36
C PHE A 20 5.31 6.08 -6.20
N ILE A 21 5.92 4.95 -5.87
CA ILE A 21 5.69 3.69 -6.61
C ILE A 21 4.30 3.13 -6.27
N GLY A 22 3.94 3.11 -4.99
CA GLY A 22 2.68 2.52 -4.53
C GLY A 22 1.46 3.22 -5.10
N ALA A 23 1.44 4.56 -5.08
CA ALA A 23 0.32 5.31 -5.63
C ALA A 23 0.17 5.12 -7.14
N ASN A 24 1.28 5.06 -7.87
CA ASN A 24 1.25 4.80 -9.31
C ASN A 24 0.75 3.39 -9.63
N LEU A 25 1.15 2.39 -8.84
CA LEU A 25 0.64 1.03 -8.98
C LEU A 25 -0.87 0.96 -8.73
N VAL A 26 -1.34 1.56 -7.63
CA VAL A 26 -2.77 1.58 -7.29
C VAL A 26 -3.56 2.28 -8.40
N ARG A 27 -3.07 3.41 -8.89
CA ARG A 27 -3.71 4.12 -10.00
C ARG A 27 -3.85 3.25 -11.23
N GLN A 28 -2.81 2.51 -11.58
CA GLN A 28 -2.84 1.59 -12.73
C GLN A 28 -3.86 0.48 -12.51
N LEU A 29 -3.88 -0.13 -11.32
CA LEU A 29 -4.84 -1.18 -10.99
C LEU A 29 -6.29 -0.68 -11.06
N LEU A 30 -6.55 0.51 -10.53
CA LEU A 30 -7.89 1.11 -10.58
C LEU A 30 -8.31 1.50 -12.01
N SER A 31 -7.35 1.81 -12.88
CA SER A 31 -7.61 2.18 -14.28
C SER A 31 -7.90 0.97 -15.17
N MET A 32 -7.56 -0.24 -14.72
CA MET A 32 -7.88 -1.48 -15.41
C MET A 32 -9.31 -1.92 -15.05
N ASP A 33 -9.99 -2.56 -15.97
CA ASP A 33 -11.35 -3.10 -15.73
C ASP A 33 -11.25 -4.46 -15.02
N LEU A 34 -10.88 -4.43 -13.73
CA LEU A 34 -10.66 -5.65 -12.95
C LEU A 34 -11.86 -6.10 -12.15
N GLN A 35 -12.82 -5.22 -11.88
CA GLN A 35 -14.02 -5.52 -11.07
C GLN A 35 -13.67 -6.19 -9.73
N GLY A 36 -12.58 -5.75 -9.12
CA GLY A 36 -12.06 -6.31 -7.87
C GLY A 36 -12.03 -5.29 -6.74
N THR A 37 -11.14 -5.49 -5.79
CA THR A 37 -10.91 -4.58 -4.68
C THR A 37 -9.43 -4.31 -4.53
N VAL A 38 -9.05 -3.04 -4.43
CA VAL A 38 -7.69 -2.61 -4.14
C VAL A 38 -7.68 -1.96 -2.77
N ILE A 39 -6.85 -2.48 -1.87
CA ILE A 39 -6.70 -1.96 -0.51
C ILE A 39 -5.29 -1.43 -0.39
N GLY A 40 -5.16 -0.18 0.03
CA GLY A 40 -3.85 0.43 0.28
C GLY A 40 -3.68 0.79 1.73
N ILE A 41 -2.47 0.64 2.26
CA ILE A 41 -2.10 1.10 3.58
C ILE A 41 -0.85 1.96 3.50
N ASP A 42 -0.83 3.05 4.26
CA ASP A 42 0.33 3.92 4.40
C ASP A 42 0.28 4.57 5.79
N ASN A 43 1.42 4.72 6.43
CA ASN A 43 1.49 5.38 7.73
C ASN A 43 1.57 6.90 7.61
N MET A 44 1.67 7.43 6.40
CA MET A 44 1.73 8.86 6.12
C MET A 44 2.86 9.56 6.88
N ASN A 45 4.01 8.88 7.05
CA ASN A 45 5.13 9.49 7.76
C ASN A 45 5.67 10.72 7.01
N ASP A 46 6.37 11.57 7.73
CA ASP A 46 6.82 12.88 7.26
C ASP A 46 8.25 12.89 6.71
N TYR A 47 8.85 11.72 6.47
CA TYR A 47 10.20 11.65 5.87
C TYR A 47 10.26 12.38 4.53
N TYR A 48 9.23 12.20 3.71
CA TYR A 48 8.96 13.06 2.56
C TYR A 48 7.78 13.96 2.88
N ASP A 49 7.57 14.98 2.05
CA ASP A 49 6.46 15.93 2.25
C ASP A 49 5.11 15.20 2.27
N VAL A 50 4.42 15.27 3.40
CA VAL A 50 3.10 14.66 3.58
C VAL A 50 2.08 15.20 2.60
N SER A 51 2.20 16.47 2.17
CA SER A 51 1.28 17.05 1.21
C SER A 51 1.31 16.35 -0.15
N LEU A 52 2.44 15.78 -0.55
CA LEU A 52 2.55 14.95 -1.75
C LEU A 52 1.75 13.65 -1.60
N LYS A 53 1.82 13.04 -0.43
CA LYS A 53 1.06 11.82 -0.13
C LYS A 53 -0.44 12.11 -0.15
N GLU A 54 -0.86 13.20 0.47
CA GLU A 54 -2.25 13.63 0.47
C GLU A 54 -2.76 13.91 -0.93
N TYR A 55 -1.96 14.59 -1.75
CA TYR A 55 -2.28 14.85 -3.14
C TYR A 55 -2.45 13.55 -3.93
N ARG A 56 -1.55 12.59 -3.76
CA ARG A 56 -1.63 11.29 -4.42
C ARG A 56 -2.92 10.55 -4.04
N LEU A 57 -3.29 10.58 -2.76
CA LEU A 57 -4.53 9.97 -2.29
C LEU A 57 -5.77 10.63 -2.87
N GLN A 58 -5.77 11.97 -3.00
CA GLN A 58 -6.87 12.68 -3.65
C GLN A 58 -7.00 12.29 -5.12
N GLU A 59 -5.88 12.15 -5.84
CA GLU A 59 -5.90 11.69 -7.22
C GLU A 59 -6.41 10.25 -7.35
N LEU A 60 -6.06 9.38 -6.40
CA LEU A 60 -6.57 8.01 -6.37
C LEU A 60 -8.09 7.98 -6.16
N GLU A 61 -8.64 8.85 -5.30
CA GLU A 61 -10.08 8.96 -5.10
C GLU A 61 -10.80 9.35 -6.40
N LYS A 62 -10.22 10.27 -7.17
CA LYS A 62 -10.79 10.65 -8.47
C LYS A 62 -10.81 9.48 -9.45
N VAL A 63 -9.73 8.73 -9.53
CA VAL A 63 -9.65 7.54 -10.39
C VAL A 63 -10.63 6.47 -9.91
N ALA A 64 -10.74 6.28 -8.60
CA ALA A 64 -11.62 5.29 -7.99
C ALA A 64 -13.10 5.55 -8.33
N CYS A 65 -13.51 6.81 -8.42
CA CYS A 65 -14.88 7.17 -8.79
C CYS A 65 -15.28 6.67 -10.20
N LEU A 66 -14.29 6.50 -11.08
CA LEU A 66 -14.50 6.03 -12.46
C LEU A 66 -14.14 4.55 -12.63
N SER A 67 -13.65 3.90 -11.60
CA SER A 67 -13.16 2.53 -11.65
C SER A 67 -14.30 1.51 -11.48
N SER A 68 -14.18 0.36 -12.13
CA SER A 68 -15.01 -0.81 -11.84
C SER A 68 -14.62 -1.52 -10.56
N SER A 69 -13.43 -1.21 -10.01
CA SER A 69 -12.90 -1.79 -8.76
C SER A 69 -13.17 -0.87 -7.56
N GLN A 70 -13.31 -1.48 -6.40
CA GLN A 70 -13.43 -0.76 -5.14
C GLN A 70 -12.05 -0.35 -4.64
N TRP A 71 -11.94 0.87 -4.11
CA TRP A 71 -10.72 1.39 -3.47
C TRP A 71 -10.97 1.60 -1.99
N VAL A 72 -10.07 1.05 -1.16
CA VAL A 72 -10.09 1.23 0.30
C VAL A 72 -8.71 1.69 0.74
N PHE A 73 -8.64 2.84 1.40
CA PHE A 73 -7.39 3.34 1.98
C PHE A 73 -7.42 3.21 3.50
N ILE A 74 -6.33 2.70 4.06
CA ILE A 74 -6.13 2.52 5.49
C ILE A 74 -4.93 3.35 5.92
N HIS A 75 -5.14 4.29 6.82
CA HIS A 75 -4.06 5.02 7.46
C HIS A 75 -3.57 4.18 8.65
N GLY A 76 -2.42 3.55 8.48
CA GLY A 76 -1.88 2.67 9.50
C GLY A 76 -0.45 2.24 9.21
N ASN A 77 0.15 1.57 10.18
CA ASN A 77 1.53 1.11 10.11
C ASN A 77 1.57 -0.42 9.95
N ILE A 78 2.37 -0.92 9.00
CA ILE A 78 2.53 -2.36 8.82
C ILE A 78 3.23 -3.05 10.00
N ALA A 79 3.89 -2.29 10.87
CA ALA A 79 4.42 -2.80 12.14
C ALA A 79 3.31 -3.08 13.17
N ASP A 80 2.09 -2.58 12.96
CA ASP A 80 0.93 -2.87 13.79
C ASP A 80 0.32 -4.22 13.38
N LYS A 81 0.76 -5.27 14.06
CA LYS A 81 0.33 -6.64 13.77
C LYS A 81 -1.17 -6.85 13.97
N ALA A 82 -1.75 -6.21 14.98
CA ALA A 82 -3.18 -6.33 15.26
C ALA A 82 -4.01 -5.73 14.12
N LEU A 83 -3.62 -4.54 13.63
CA LEU A 83 -4.26 -3.89 12.48
C LEU A 83 -4.20 -4.77 11.24
N LEU A 84 -3.02 -5.30 10.92
CA LEU A 84 -2.87 -6.18 9.76
C LEU A 84 -3.72 -7.45 9.89
N GLY A 85 -3.78 -8.02 11.10
CA GLY A 85 -4.64 -9.17 11.35
C GLY A 85 -6.11 -8.88 11.05
N GLU A 86 -6.61 -7.71 11.46
CA GLU A 86 -7.97 -7.28 11.15
C GLU A 86 -8.19 -7.08 9.65
N VAL A 87 -7.25 -6.45 8.97
CA VAL A 87 -7.32 -6.20 7.52
C VAL A 87 -7.38 -7.52 6.75
N PHE A 88 -6.49 -8.45 7.06
CA PHE A 88 -6.45 -9.75 6.40
C PHE A 88 -7.70 -10.58 6.70
N ALA A 89 -8.21 -10.52 7.92
CA ALA A 89 -9.44 -11.24 8.29
C ALA A 89 -10.66 -10.66 7.56
N ARG A 90 -10.75 -9.35 7.44
CA ARG A 90 -11.89 -8.67 6.83
C ARG A 90 -11.90 -8.78 5.31
N TYR A 91 -10.76 -8.54 4.67
CA TYR A 91 -10.69 -8.42 3.20
C TYR A 91 -10.17 -9.68 2.52
N LYS A 92 -9.44 -10.53 3.22
CA LYS A 92 -8.88 -11.79 2.70
C LYS A 92 -8.16 -11.58 1.36
N PRO A 93 -7.15 -10.69 1.31
CA PRO A 93 -6.47 -10.42 0.04
C PRO A 93 -5.81 -11.67 -0.52
N SER A 94 -5.94 -11.86 -1.82
CA SER A 94 -5.31 -12.96 -2.52
C SER A 94 -3.96 -12.58 -3.14
N ILE A 95 -3.70 -11.29 -3.26
CA ILE A 95 -2.45 -10.75 -3.79
C ILE A 95 -1.97 -9.65 -2.85
N VAL A 96 -0.71 -9.70 -2.47
CA VAL A 96 -0.06 -8.67 -1.64
C VAL A 96 1.14 -8.11 -2.37
N VAL A 97 1.21 -6.78 -2.45
CA VAL A 97 2.37 -6.07 -2.98
C VAL A 97 2.94 -5.21 -1.86
N ASN A 98 4.08 -5.61 -1.30
CA ASN A 98 4.68 -4.94 -0.17
C ASN A 98 5.72 -3.92 -0.63
N LEU A 99 5.32 -2.65 -0.68
CA LEU A 99 6.18 -1.54 -1.08
C LEU A 99 6.49 -0.60 0.10
N ALA A 100 5.91 -0.84 1.26
CA ALA A 100 6.19 -0.03 2.44
C ALA A 100 7.60 -0.32 2.94
N ALA A 101 8.40 0.73 3.00
CA ALA A 101 9.77 0.65 3.49
C ALA A 101 10.26 2.05 3.87
N GLN A 102 11.20 2.11 4.79
CA GLN A 102 11.96 3.34 5.04
C GLN A 102 13.16 3.33 4.10
N ALA A 103 13.28 4.38 3.28
CA ALA A 103 14.38 4.56 2.35
C ALA A 103 15.35 5.65 2.84
N GLY A 104 16.54 5.72 2.22
CA GLY A 104 17.53 6.74 2.50
C GLY A 104 18.62 6.27 3.46
N VAL A 105 19.86 6.15 2.95
CA VAL A 105 21.00 5.61 3.73
C VAL A 105 21.39 6.53 4.87
N ARG A 106 21.40 7.85 4.64
CA ARG A 106 21.85 8.82 5.65
C ARG A 106 20.91 8.87 6.86
N TYR A 107 19.62 8.78 6.63
CA TYR A 107 18.62 8.81 7.70
C TYR A 107 18.73 7.59 8.62
N SER A 108 19.25 6.47 8.14
CA SER A 108 19.46 5.27 8.96
C SER A 108 20.50 5.48 10.06
N ILE A 109 21.40 6.44 9.89
CA ILE A 109 22.42 6.77 10.90
C ILE A 109 21.79 7.51 12.08
N THR A 110 20.85 8.41 11.80
CA THR A 110 20.20 9.24 12.82
C THR A 110 18.98 8.58 13.44
N ASN A 111 18.27 7.74 12.70
CA ASN A 111 17.07 7.06 13.19
C ASN A 111 16.99 5.62 12.65
N PRO A 112 17.83 4.71 13.17
CA PRO A 112 17.82 3.31 12.71
C PRO A 112 16.55 2.56 13.08
N ASP A 113 15.85 2.97 14.13
CA ASP A 113 14.66 2.26 14.63
C ASP A 113 13.55 2.19 13.59
N VAL A 114 13.35 3.25 12.79
CA VAL A 114 12.31 3.26 11.75
C VAL A 114 12.61 2.26 10.64
N TYR A 115 13.90 1.95 10.39
CA TYR A 115 14.27 0.94 9.39
C TYR A 115 13.95 -0.47 9.90
N ILE A 116 14.20 -0.72 11.17
CA ILE A 116 13.86 -2.00 11.79
C ILE A 116 12.36 -2.17 11.85
N GLU A 117 11.64 -1.15 12.29
CA GLU A 117 10.19 -1.17 12.37
C GLU A 117 9.55 -1.41 11.00
N SER A 118 9.90 -0.64 9.99
CA SER A 118 9.29 -0.73 8.67
C SER A 118 9.81 -1.91 7.86
N ASN A 119 11.13 -2.11 7.82
CA ASN A 119 11.75 -3.02 6.87
C ASN A 119 11.92 -4.44 7.40
N LEU A 120 11.93 -4.62 8.73
CA LEU A 120 12.01 -5.95 9.35
C LEU A 120 10.68 -6.34 9.99
N ILE A 121 10.21 -5.61 10.98
CA ILE A 121 8.98 -5.95 11.70
C ILE A 121 7.77 -5.85 10.77
N GLY A 122 7.66 -4.77 10.02
CA GLY A 122 6.58 -4.59 9.05
C GLY A 122 6.57 -5.69 8.01
N PHE A 123 7.71 -6.01 7.43
CA PHE A 123 7.84 -7.10 6.47
C PHE A 123 7.46 -8.46 7.08
N TYR A 124 7.91 -8.72 8.30
CA TYR A 124 7.58 -9.96 9.02
C TYR A 124 6.07 -10.10 9.23
N ASN A 125 5.37 -9.00 9.50
CA ASN A 125 3.92 -9.03 9.74
C ASN A 125 3.10 -9.33 8.48
N ILE A 126 3.63 -8.97 7.30
CA ILE A 126 2.97 -9.24 6.02
C ILE A 126 3.07 -10.72 5.67
#